data_660813a5f22a492de1aa03851211d991
#
_entry.id   660813a5f22a492de1aa03851211d991
#
_cell.length_a   1.000
_cell.length_b   1.000
_cell.length_c   1.000
_cell.angle_alpha   90.00
_cell.angle_beta   90.00
_cell.angle_gamma   90.00
#
_symmetry.space_group_name_H-M   'P 1'
#
loop_
_entity.id
_entity.type
_entity.pdbx_description
1 polymer ?
#
loop_
_entity_poly.entity_id
_entity_poly.type
_entity_poly.pdbx_seq_one_letter_code
_entity_poly.pdbx_strand_id
1 'polypeptide(L)'
;MIIVFKPKTSEEDVKKIQAKVEEKGLETHLVVGHDVTICGVIGDTTKVDPRDIEVSPSVEKVMRVEQPYKLANRAFHPEDTIVDVDGVKVGGGHMALIAGPCSVESEEQVIAIAKEVKAAGANMLRGGAFKPRTSPYAFQGLGSTGLDYIVAAKKETGLPIVSELMSADDIDEFNEKVDLVQIGARNMQNFTLLKEVGARVKKPILLKRGLSATYQEWIMSAEYIMASGNENVILCERGVRTFETYTRNTLDLQAIPVLRKMTHLPVIIDPSHAGGKWWLVEPMAKASVAAGCDGLLIEVHNDPEHALCDGAQSLKPKKYTKLIEELREIGKVVGKEI
;
A
#
# COMPACT_ATOMS: atom_id res chain seq x y z
N MET A 1 -2.89 22.98 -9.30
CA MET A 1 -2.87 24.18 -8.43
C MET A 1 -3.64 23.84 -7.17
N ILE A 2 -3.23 24.36 -6.01
CA ILE A 2 -3.91 24.13 -4.74
C ILE A 2 -4.37 25.48 -4.19
N ILE A 3 -5.64 25.54 -3.79
CA ILE A 3 -6.24 26.67 -3.09
C ILE A 3 -6.40 26.26 -1.62
N VAL A 4 -5.77 26.98 -0.71
CA VAL A 4 -5.88 26.77 0.73
C VAL A 4 -6.88 27.79 1.27
N PHE A 5 -7.91 27.33 1.96
CA PHE A 5 -8.90 28.19 2.57
C PHE A 5 -8.51 28.55 4.01
N LYS A 6 -8.92 29.74 4.44
CA LYS A 6 -8.76 30.15 5.84
C LYS A 6 -9.58 29.25 6.77
N PRO A 7 -9.15 29.09 8.02
CA PRO A 7 -9.94 28.35 9.02
C PRO A 7 -11.37 28.92 9.13
N LYS A 8 -12.36 28.01 9.25
CA LYS A 8 -13.79 28.36 9.38
C LYS A 8 -14.41 29.05 8.15
N THR A 9 -13.81 28.92 6.97
CA THR A 9 -14.45 29.34 5.71
C THR A 9 -15.77 28.59 5.52
N SER A 10 -16.85 29.33 5.12
CA SER A 10 -18.15 28.72 4.89
C SER A 10 -18.15 27.81 3.67
N GLU A 11 -18.98 26.75 3.68
CA GLU A 11 -19.17 25.89 2.49
C GLU A 11 -19.65 26.67 1.26
N GLU A 12 -20.42 27.72 1.47
CA GLU A 12 -20.90 28.59 0.39
C GLU A 12 -19.76 29.33 -0.31
N ASP A 13 -18.80 29.84 0.46
CA ASP A 13 -17.64 30.52 -0.10
C ASP A 13 -16.68 29.53 -0.80
N VAL A 14 -16.54 28.33 -0.26
CA VAL A 14 -15.78 27.25 -0.91
C VAL A 14 -16.41 26.94 -2.28
N LYS A 15 -17.71 26.70 -2.33
CA LYS A 15 -18.46 26.43 -3.58
C LYS A 15 -18.36 27.56 -4.60
N LYS A 16 -18.37 28.83 -4.17
CA LYS A 16 -18.16 29.99 -5.08
C LYS A 16 -16.78 29.93 -5.74
N ILE A 17 -15.73 29.57 -4.99
CA ILE A 17 -14.41 29.49 -5.55
C ILE A 17 -14.28 28.26 -6.48
N GLN A 18 -14.88 27.11 -6.14
CA GLN A 18 -14.91 25.95 -7.02
C GLN A 18 -15.59 26.28 -8.35
N ALA A 19 -16.79 26.86 -8.32
CA ALA A 19 -17.52 27.26 -9.51
C ALA A 19 -16.69 28.21 -10.42
N LYS A 20 -16.01 29.18 -9.83
CA LYS A 20 -15.14 30.14 -10.56
C LYS A 20 -13.99 29.43 -11.30
N VAL A 21 -13.47 28.35 -10.72
CA VAL A 21 -12.40 27.55 -11.32
C VAL A 21 -12.97 26.60 -12.40
N GLU A 22 -14.12 25.98 -12.13
CA GLU A 22 -14.79 25.06 -13.05
C GLU A 22 -15.32 25.75 -14.32
N GLU A 23 -15.73 27.01 -14.22
CA GLU A 23 -16.08 27.87 -15.38
C GLU A 23 -14.92 28.02 -16.39
N LYS A 24 -13.67 27.82 -15.95
CA LYS A 24 -12.48 27.81 -16.81
C LYS A 24 -12.21 26.45 -17.47
N GLY A 25 -13.11 25.48 -17.29
CA GLY A 25 -12.97 24.11 -17.81
C GLY A 25 -11.96 23.25 -17.05
N LEU A 26 -11.79 23.53 -15.76
CA LEU A 26 -10.95 22.77 -14.85
C LEU A 26 -11.81 21.94 -13.91
N GLU A 27 -11.25 20.84 -13.39
CA GLU A 27 -11.90 20.04 -12.36
C GLU A 27 -11.42 20.46 -10.98
N THR A 28 -12.30 20.33 -9.96
CA THR A 28 -11.93 20.61 -8.58
C THR A 28 -12.09 19.38 -7.70
N HIS A 29 -11.13 19.19 -6.79
CA HIS A 29 -11.17 18.14 -5.76
C HIS A 29 -11.06 18.81 -4.39
N LEU A 30 -12.13 18.72 -3.57
CA LEU A 30 -12.19 19.33 -2.25
C LEU A 30 -11.76 18.31 -1.19
N VAL A 31 -10.81 18.71 -0.34
CA VAL A 31 -10.41 17.95 0.84
C VAL A 31 -10.69 18.80 2.07
N VAL A 32 -11.58 18.31 2.93
CA VAL A 32 -11.95 18.95 4.19
C VAL A 32 -11.22 18.21 5.30
N GLY A 33 -10.10 18.79 5.77
CA GLY A 33 -9.37 18.31 6.94
C GLY A 33 -9.92 18.89 8.24
N HIS A 34 -9.39 18.46 9.36
CA HIS A 34 -9.79 18.94 10.69
C HIS A 34 -9.50 20.43 10.88
N ASP A 35 -8.34 20.88 10.45
CA ASP A 35 -7.87 22.26 10.66
C ASP A 35 -7.81 23.08 9.38
N VAL A 36 -7.72 22.45 8.23
CA VAL A 36 -7.51 23.10 6.93
C VAL A 36 -8.42 22.49 5.88
N THR A 37 -9.10 23.34 5.12
CA THR A 37 -9.81 22.96 3.90
C THR A 37 -8.99 23.38 2.69
N ILE A 38 -8.78 22.47 1.74
CA ILE A 38 -8.08 22.75 0.49
C ILE A 38 -8.92 22.33 -0.71
N CYS A 39 -8.75 23.05 -1.82
CA CYS A 39 -9.30 22.69 -3.11
C CYS A 39 -8.16 22.43 -4.10
N GLY A 40 -8.00 21.17 -4.50
CA GLY A 40 -7.13 20.79 -5.58
C GLY A 40 -7.75 21.15 -6.93
N VAL A 41 -7.00 21.85 -7.78
CA VAL A 41 -7.43 22.19 -9.14
C VAL A 41 -6.68 21.31 -10.13
N ILE A 42 -7.43 20.52 -10.90
CA ILE A 42 -6.92 19.52 -11.85
C ILE A 42 -7.16 20.01 -13.28
N GLY A 43 -6.21 19.76 -14.17
CA GLY A 43 -6.23 20.21 -15.55
C GLY A 43 -5.16 21.26 -15.86
N ASP A 44 -5.33 21.98 -16.98
CA ASP A 44 -4.40 23.03 -17.41
C ASP A 44 -4.59 24.31 -16.59
N THR A 45 -3.93 24.34 -15.43
CA THR A 45 -4.03 25.47 -14.49
C THR A 45 -3.38 26.77 -14.99
N THR A 46 -2.79 26.79 -16.19
CA THR A 46 -2.33 28.04 -16.81
C THR A 46 -3.48 28.98 -17.19
N LYS A 47 -4.70 28.44 -17.32
CA LYS A 47 -5.94 29.19 -17.61
C LYS A 47 -6.44 30.05 -16.45
N VAL A 48 -5.87 29.87 -15.24
CA VAL A 48 -6.27 30.61 -14.04
C VAL A 48 -5.06 31.36 -13.49
N ASP A 49 -5.20 32.67 -13.31
CA ASP A 49 -4.22 33.47 -12.57
C ASP A 49 -4.46 33.24 -11.06
N PRO A 50 -3.47 32.76 -10.30
CA PRO A 50 -3.59 32.57 -8.85
C PRO A 50 -4.08 33.84 -8.13
N ARG A 51 -3.67 35.00 -8.58
CA ARG A 51 -4.06 36.30 -8.00
C ARG A 51 -5.56 36.56 -8.05
N ASP A 52 -6.24 36.07 -9.10
CA ASP A 52 -7.69 36.20 -9.23
C ASP A 52 -8.47 35.38 -8.18
N ILE A 53 -7.84 34.36 -7.63
CA ILE A 53 -8.40 33.52 -6.57
C ILE A 53 -8.00 34.06 -5.19
N GLU A 54 -6.76 34.52 -5.02
CA GLU A 54 -6.22 35.08 -3.76
C GLU A 54 -6.92 36.36 -3.30
N VAL A 55 -7.57 37.10 -4.23
CA VAL A 55 -8.39 38.28 -3.89
C VAL A 55 -9.57 37.90 -2.97
N SER A 56 -10.01 36.64 -2.97
CA SER A 56 -11.12 36.23 -2.11
C SER A 56 -10.69 36.24 -0.63
N PRO A 57 -11.49 36.89 0.25
CA PRO A 57 -11.19 36.96 1.68
C PRO A 57 -11.20 35.59 2.36
N SER A 58 -11.83 34.59 1.75
CA SER A 58 -11.93 33.21 2.22
C SER A 58 -10.67 32.37 1.90
N VAL A 59 -9.82 32.84 0.97
CA VAL A 59 -8.61 32.15 0.55
C VAL A 59 -7.42 32.62 1.39
N GLU A 60 -6.63 31.68 1.88
CA GLU A 60 -5.39 31.96 2.60
C GLU A 60 -4.23 32.12 1.62
N LYS A 61 -4.09 31.16 0.67
CA LYS A 61 -3.05 31.20 -0.36
C LYS A 61 -3.40 30.29 -1.53
N VAL A 62 -2.82 30.56 -2.70
CA VAL A 62 -2.86 29.71 -3.88
C VAL A 62 -1.44 29.26 -4.26
N MET A 63 -1.25 27.97 -4.45
CA MET A 63 0.06 27.39 -4.79
C MET A 63 -0.01 26.65 -6.12
N ARG A 64 0.97 26.87 -7.00
CA ARG A 64 1.17 25.99 -8.15
C ARG A 64 1.91 24.74 -7.71
N VAL A 65 1.39 23.57 -8.09
CA VAL A 65 2.02 22.26 -7.79
C VAL A 65 2.73 21.79 -9.03
N GLU A 66 4.03 21.62 -8.91
CA GLU A 66 4.89 21.16 -10.01
C GLU A 66 4.85 19.65 -10.21
N GLN A 67 4.40 18.89 -9.18
CA GLN A 67 4.35 17.44 -9.24
C GLN A 67 3.28 16.94 -10.22
N PRO A 68 3.57 15.90 -11.03
CA PRO A 68 2.64 15.38 -12.04
C PRO A 68 1.46 14.60 -11.47
N TYR A 69 1.53 14.14 -10.19
CA TYR A 69 0.45 13.46 -9.47
C TYR A 69 -0.31 14.45 -8.58
N LYS A 70 -1.61 14.23 -8.40
CA LYS A 70 -2.52 15.15 -7.70
C LYS A 70 -3.21 14.45 -6.52
N LEU A 71 -3.94 13.38 -6.77
CA LEU A 71 -4.70 12.66 -5.75
C LEU A 71 -3.76 12.07 -4.68
N ALA A 72 -2.65 11.46 -5.09
CA ALA A 72 -1.64 10.91 -4.18
C ALA A 72 -0.70 11.96 -3.56
N ASN A 73 -0.85 13.25 -3.89
CA ASN A 73 0.09 14.28 -3.46
C ASN A 73 -0.23 14.80 -2.06
N ARG A 74 0.76 14.78 -1.15
CA ARG A 74 0.67 15.33 0.21
C ARG A 74 0.15 16.77 0.23
N ALA A 75 0.49 17.58 -0.76
CA ALA A 75 0.03 18.96 -0.82
C ALA A 75 -1.48 19.08 -1.10
N PHE A 76 -2.11 18.09 -1.75
CA PHE A 76 -3.55 18.00 -1.95
C PHE A 76 -4.28 17.32 -0.79
N HIS A 77 -3.58 16.49 -0.02
CA HIS A 77 -4.12 15.81 1.15
C HIS A 77 -3.10 15.89 2.30
N PRO A 78 -3.14 16.96 3.14
CA PRO A 78 -2.12 17.23 4.16
C PRO A 78 -2.03 16.17 5.27
N GLU A 79 -3.15 15.54 5.60
CA GLU A 79 -3.25 14.53 6.65
C GLU A 79 -2.83 13.14 6.13
N ASP A 80 -2.39 12.26 7.02
CA ASP A 80 -2.11 10.88 6.68
C ASP A 80 -3.39 10.12 6.35
N THR A 81 -3.40 9.39 5.24
CA THR A 81 -4.50 8.49 4.92
C THR A 81 -4.47 7.28 5.84
N ILE A 82 -5.63 6.91 6.36
CA ILE A 82 -5.87 5.67 7.09
C ILE A 82 -6.73 4.78 6.21
N VAL A 83 -6.16 3.65 5.78
CA VAL A 83 -6.88 2.65 4.98
C VAL A 83 -7.43 1.58 5.90
N ASP A 84 -8.74 1.30 5.79
CA ASP A 84 -9.39 0.20 6.51
C ASP A 84 -9.43 -1.06 5.63
N VAL A 85 -8.90 -2.14 6.16
CA VAL A 85 -8.89 -3.48 5.53
C VAL A 85 -9.68 -4.43 6.39
N ASP A 86 -10.99 -4.55 6.13
CA ASP A 86 -11.90 -5.43 6.89
C ASP A 86 -11.77 -5.23 8.42
N GLY A 87 -11.76 -3.96 8.87
CA GLY A 87 -11.62 -3.56 10.27
C GLY A 87 -10.19 -3.36 10.77
N VAL A 88 -9.17 -3.68 9.97
CA VAL A 88 -7.77 -3.41 10.32
C VAL A 88 -7.32 -2.11 9.67
N LYS A 89 -6.95 -1.13 10.50
CA LYS A 89 -6.46 0.17 10.05
C LYS A 89 -4.97 0.14 9.70
N VAL A 90 -4.60 0.85 8.61
CA VAL A 90 -3.22 0.97 8.14
C VAL A 90 -2.90 2.45 7.87
N GLY A 91 -1.84 2.99 8.45
CA GLY A 91 -1.48 4.41 8.38
C GLY A 91 -1.97 5.21 9.59
N GLY A 92 -1.60 6.47 9.71
CA GLY A 92 -2.01 7.35 10.81
C GLY A 92 -1.60 6.85 12.21
N GLY A 93 -0.49 6.12 12.33
CA GLY A 93 -0.04 5.51 13.59
C GLY A 93 -0.34 4.01 13.71
N HIS A 94 -1.35 3.50 13.00
CA HIS A 94 -1.71 2.08 13.00
C HIS A 94 -0.77 1.27 12.09
N MET A 95 -0.41 0.06 12.54
CA MET A 95 0.48 -0.83 11.79
C MET A 95 -0.22 -2.08 11.25
N ALA A 96 0.02 -2.36 9.96
CA ALA A 96 -0.29 -3.65 9.36
C ALA A 96 0.81 -4.67 9.67
N LEU A 97 0.46 -5.80 10.27
CA LEU A 97 1.31 -6.97 10.44
C LEU A 97 0.79 -8.10 9.55
N ILE A 98 1.26 -8.10 8.30
CA ILE A 98 0.82 -9.04 7.27
C ILE A 98 1.78 -10.21 7.23
N ALA A 99 1.30 -11.41 7.56
CA ALA A 99 2.15 -12.61 7.61
C ALA A 99 1.45 -13.83 6.99
N GLY A 100 2.23 -14.76 6.45
CA GLY A 100 1.73 -15.99 5.85
C GLY A 100 2.69 -16.55 4.79
N PRO A 101 2.33 -17.67 4.14
CA PRO A 101 3.23 -18.34 3.19
C PRO A 101 3.41 -17.52 1.91
N CYS A 102 4.55 -17.69 1.23
CA CYS A 102 4.75 -17.13 -0.12
C CYS A 102 3.65 -17.62 -1.07
N SER A 103 3.41 -18.91 -1.05
CA SER A 103 2.40 -19.58 -1.86
C SER A 103 1.47 -20.41 -0.99
N VAL A 104 0.18 -20.43 -1.35
CA VAL A 104 -0.76 -21.40 -0.81
C VAL A 104 -0.49 -22.74 -1.50
N GLU A 105 -0.14 -23.77 -0.72
CA GLU A 105 0.28 -25.09 -1.22
C GLU A 105 -0.75 -26.18 -0.92
N SER A 106 -1.44 -26.07 0.24
CA SER A 106 -2.61 -26.88 0.60
C SER A 106 -3.49 -26.12 1.61
N GLU A 107 -4.71 -26.61 1.82
CA GLU A 107 -5.63 -26.07 2.82
C GLU A 107 -5.06 -26.23 4.23
N GLU A 108 -4.53 -27.40 4.57
CA GLU A 108 -3.95 -27.71 5.88
C GLU A 108 -2.74 -26.81 6.18
N GLN A 109 -1.87 -26.59 5.18
CA GLN A 109 -0.69 -25.75 5.33
C GLN A 109 -1.10 -24.30 5.66
N VAL A 110 -1.99 -23.69 4.86
CA VAL A 110 -2.34 -22.29 5.04
C VAL A 110 -3.12 -22.06 6.34
N ILE A 111 -4.00 -22.99 6.74
CA ILE A 111 -4.73 -22.93 8.02
C ILE A 111 -3.74 -23.04 9.20
N ALA A 112 -2.81 -23.98 9.17
CA ALA A 112 -1.80 -24.14 10.23
C ALA A 112 -0.98 -22.86 10.40
N ILE A 113 -0.45 -22.32 9.30
CA ILE A 113 0.34 -21.06 9.32
C ILE A 113 -0.53 -19.90 9.81
N ALA A 114 -1.78 -19.77 9.34
CA ALA A 114 -2.68 -18.68 9.74
C ALA A 114 -2.93 -18.68 11.27
N LYS A 115 -3.14 -19.85 11.88
CA LYS A 115 -3.29 -19.97 13.34
C LYS A 115 -2.04 -19.54 14.09
N GLU A 116 -0.87 -19.96 13.63
CA GLU A 116 0.40 -19.62 14.27
C GLU A 116 0.74 -18.11 14.14
N VAL A 117 0.57 -17.51 12.96
CA VAL A 117 0.86 -16.08 12.77
C VAL A 117 -0.16 -15.20 13.51
N LYS A 118 -1.44 -15.59 13.57
CA LYS A 118 -2.46 -14.91 14.39
C LYS A 118 -2.09 -14.93 15.87
N ALA A 119 -1.73 -16.09 16.40
CA ALA A 119 -1.31 -16.22 17.79
C ALA A 119 -0.08 -15.37 18.13
N ALA A 120 0.81 -15.15 17.16
CA ALA A 120 1.96 -14.28 17.29
C ALA A 120 1.63 -12.78 17.22
N GLY A 121 0.45 -12.40 16.70
CA GLY A 121 -0.01 -11.02 16.61
C GLY A 121 -0.09 -10.45 15.19
N ALA A 122 -0.04 -11.30 14.15
CA ALA A 122 -0.41 -10.86 12.81
C ALA A 122 -1.88 -10.41 12.79
N ASN A 123 -2.16 -9.33 12.08
CA ASN A 123 -3.51 -8.80 11.91
C ASN A 123 -4.07 -8.99 10.49
N MET A 124 -3.26 -9.49 9.55
CA MET A 124 -3.69 -9.91 8.21
C MET A 124 -2.93 -11.17 7.78
N LEU A 125 -3.59 -12.03 7.00
CA LEU A 125 -3.00 -13.23 6.40
C LEU A 125 -2.65 -12.96 4.94
N ARG A 126 -1.37 -13.19 4.55
CA ARG A 126 -1.00 -13.19 3.15
C ARG A 126 -0.85 -14.61 2.61
N GLY A 127 -1.17 -14.79 1.34
CA GLY A 127 -0.90 -16.03 0.61
C GLY A 127 -1.09 -15.81 -0.89
N GLY A 128 -0.09 -16.21 -1.70
CA GLY A 128 -0.19 -16.14 -3.16
C GLY A 128 -0.92 -17.37 -3.70
N ALA A 129 -2.10 -17.18 -4.28
CA ALA A 129 -2.83 -18.22 -5.01
C ALA A 129 -2.35 -18.34 -6.46
N PHE A 130 -2.02 -17.21 -7.08
CA PHE A 130 -1.41 -17.09 -8.39
C PHE A 130 0.04 -16.65 -8.25
N LYS A 131 0.96 -17.17 -9.07
CA LYS A 131 2.40 -16.90 -8.94
C LYS A 131 3.02 -16.40 -10.25
N PRO A 132 3.53 -15.14 -10.28
CA PRO A 132 4.26 -14.61 -11.42
C PRO A 132 5.67 -15.21 -11.46
N ARG A 133 5.87 -16.27 -12.22
CA ARG A 133 7.17 -16.97 -12.29
C ARG A 133 7.96 -16.58 -13.52
N THR A 134 9.27 -16.41 -13.36
CA THR A 134 10.20 -16.20 -14.48
C THR A 134 10.35 -17.46 -15.33
N SER A 135 10.28 -18.65 -14.69
CA SER A 135 10.32 -19.93 -15.40
C SER A 135 8.92 -20.52 -15.55
N PRO A 136 8.49 -20.94 -16.74
CA PRO A 136 7.19 -21.58 -16.94
C PRO A 136 7.11 -22.99 -16.31
N TYR A 137 8.26 -23.56 -15.92
CA TYR A 137 8.32 -24.86 -15.25
C TYR A 137 8.26 -24.77 -13.72
N ALA A 138 8.32 -23.58 -13.16
CA ALA A 138 8.17 -23.39 -11.72
C ALA A 138 6.70 -23.50 -11.32
N PHE A 139 6.43 -23.76 -10.02
CA PHE A 139 5.08 -23.82 -9.47
C PHE A 139 4.33 -22.50 -9.74
N GLN A 140 3.20 -22.57 -10.42
CA GLN A 140 2.41 -21.42 -10.89
C GLN A 140 1.34 -20.95 -9.88
N GLY A 141 1.22 -21.63 -8.74
CA GLY A 141 0.13 -21.44 -7.79
C GLY A 141 -1.04 -22.39 -8.06
N LEU A 142 -2.00 -22.39 -7.14
CA LEU A 142 -3.22 -23.23 -7.22
C LEU A 142 -4.42 -22.50 -7.85
N GLY A 143 -4.25 -21.22 -8.24
CA GLY A 143 -5.33 -20.42 -8.80
C GLY A 143 -6.52 -20.26 -7.84
N SER A 144 -7.74 -20.35 -8.36
CA SER A 144 -9.00 -20.22 -7.58
C SER A 144 -9.06 -21.19 -6.41
N THR A 145 -8.56 -22.44 -6.56
CA THR A 145 -8.47 -23.39 -5.44
C THR A 145 -7.60 -22.85 -4.30
N GLY A 146 -6.51 -22.17 -4.61
CA GLY A 146 -5.67 -21.53 -3.58
C GLY A 146 -6.38 -20.36 -2.88
N LEU A 147 -7.25 -19.63 -3.59
CA LEU A 147 -8.12 -18.63 -2.97
C LEU A 147 -9.15 -19.27 -2.03
N ASP A 148 -9.74 -20.40 -2.41
CA ASP A 148 -10.67 -21.11 -1.54
C ASP A 148 -10.00 -21.59 -0.24
N TYR A 149 -8.77 -22.09 -0.32
CA TYR A 149 -8.00 -22.51 0.84
C TYR A 149 -7.67 -21.34 1.79
N ILE A 150 -7.28 -20.17 1.26
CA ILE A 150 -7.02 -19.02 2.13
C ILE A 150 -8.30 -18.43 2.72
N VAL A 151 -9.46 -18.56 2.03
CA VAL A 151 -10.77 -18.23 2.58
C VAL A 151 -11.15 -19.18 3.74
N ALA A 152 -10.83 -20.48 3.62
CA ALA A 152 -11.01 -21.43 4.73
C ALA A 152 -10.14 -21.01 5.94
N ALA A 153 -8.89 -20.60 5.71
CA ALA A 153 -8.01 -20.08 6.77
C ALA A 153 -8.56 -18.79 7.42
N LYS A 154 -9.18 -17.88 6.63
CA LYS A 154 -9.88 -16.71 7.18
C LYS A 154 -11.05 -17.11 8.07
N LYS A 155 -11.86 -18.09 7.67
CA LYS A 155 -12.99 -18.58 8.49
C LYS A 155 -12.53 -19.11 9.85
N GLU A 156 -11.39 -19.79 9.90
CA GLU A 156 -10.81 -20.33 11.13
C GLU A 156 -10.16 -19.27 12.03
N THR A 157 -9.62 -18.22 11.44
CA THR A 157 -8.79 -17.25 12.16
C THR A 157 -9.38 -15.86 12.27
N GLY A 158 -10.27 -15.48 11.37
CA GLY A 158 -10.78 -14.11 11.25
C GLY A 158 -9.77 -13.11 10.69
N LEU A 159 -8.61 -13.55 10.19
CA LEU A 159 -7.62 -12.64 9.58
C LEU A 159 -8.07 -12.18 8.19
N PRO A 160 -8.11 -10.88 7.90
CA PRO A 160 -8.30 -10.38 6.54
C PRO A 160 -7.25 -10.93 5.57
N ILE A 161 -7.67 -11.20 4.34
CA ILE A 161 -6.85 -11.85 3.30
C ILE A 161 -6.13 -10.83 2.44
N VAL A 162 -4.82 -11.05 2.23
CA VAL A 162 -3.98 -10.33 1.26
C VAL A 162 -3.51 -11.31 0.20
N SER A 163 -3.87 -11.09 -1.07
CA SER A 163 -3.43 -11.94 -2.19
C SER A 163 -3.15 -11.13 -3.45
N GLU A 164 -2.27 -11.64 -4.30
CA GLU A 164 -1.81 -10.95 -5.52
C GLU A 164 -2.72 -11.23 -6.69
N LEU A 165 -3.28 -10.16 -7.27
CA LEU A 165 -4.04 -10.17 -8.52
C LEU A 165 -3.08 -10.11 -9.71
N MET A 166 -3.23 -11.03 -10.66
CA MET A 166 -2.38 -11.14 -11.84
C MET A 166 -3.05 -10.65 -13.12
N SER A 167 -4.36 -10.83 -13.25
CA SER A 167 -5.18 -10.48 -14.42
C SER A 167 -6.42 -9.71 -14.03
N ALA A 168 -6.89 -8.84 -14.91
CA ALA A 168 -8.18 -8.17 -14.76
C ALA A 168 -9.37 -9.15 -14.83
N ASP A 169 -9.18 -10.33 -15.39
CA ASP A 169 -10.21 -11.37 -15.50
C ASP A 169 -10.58 -11.93 -14.11
N ASP A 170 -9.65 -11.89 -13.15
CA ASP A 170 -9.84 -12.43 -11.82
C ASP A 170 -10.45 -11.41 -10.83
N ILE A 171 -10.72 -10.16 -11.25
CA ILE A 171 -11.17 -9.07 -10.36
C ILE A 171 -12.46 -9.42 -9.61
N ASP A 172 -13.42 -10.06 -10.27
CA ASP A 172 -14.71 -10.37 -9.64
C ASP A 172 -14.55 -11.41 -8.52
N GLU A 173 -13.72 -12.42 -8.72
CA GLU A 173 -13.37 -13.41 -7.70
C GLU A 173 -12.58 -12.77 -6.54
N PHE A 174 -11.66 -11.84 -6.84
CA PHE A 174 -10.90 -11.12 -5.82
C PHE A 174 -11.79 -10.18 -4.98
N ASN A 175 -12.76 -9.51 -5.58
CA ASN A 175 -13.74 -8.70 -4.85
C ASN A 175 -14.55 -9.52 -3.84
N GLU A 176 -14.82 -10.79 -4.14
CA GLU A 176 -15.55 -11.69 -3.26
C GLU A 176 -14.67 -12.27 -2.14
N LYS A 177 -13.44 -12.69 -2.46
CA LYS A 177 -12.61 -13.54 -1.61
C LYS A 177 -11.45 -12.83 -0.90
N VAL A 178 -11.01 -11.65 -1.38
CA VAL A 178 -9.80 -10.98 -0.90
C VAL A 178 -10.14 -9.63 -0.26
N ASP A 179 -9.50 -9.28 0.84
CA ASP A 179 -9.79 -8.04 1.59
C ASP A 179 -8.79 -6.91 1.27
N LEU A 180 -7.57 -7.26 0.88
CA LEU A 180 -6.52 -6.34 0.40
C LEU A 180 -5.90 -6.92 -0.87
N VAL A 181 -6.18 -6.30 -2.01
CA VAL A 181 -5.72 -6.78 -3.32
C VAL A 181 -4.30 -6.28 -3.58
N GLN A 182 -3.34 -7.21 -3.66
CA GLN A 182 -1.96 -6.86 -3.96
C GLN A 182 -1.73 -6.77 -5.47
N ILE A 183 -1.08 -5.70 -5.90
CA ILE A 183 -0.48 -5.56 -7.23
C ILE A 183 1.02 -5.77 -7.10
N GLY A 184 1.52 -6.82 -7.72
CA GLY A 184 2.93 -7.20 -7.65
C GLY A 184 3.86 -6.21 -8.35
N ALA A 185 5.13 -6.23 -7.97
CA ALA A 185 6.15 -5.32 -8.48
C ALA A 185 6.31 -5.37 -10.02
N ARG A 186 6.07 -6.54 -10.64
CA ARG A 186 6.11 -6.71 -12.09
C ARG A 186 4.94 -6.04 -12.82
N ASN A 187 3.82 -5.83 -12.13
CA ASN A 187 2.60 -5.19 -12.64
C ASN A 187 2.48 -3.71 -12.23
N MET A 188 3.47 -3.14 -11.52
CA MET A 188 3.43 -1.73 -11.12
C MET A 188 3.26 -0.77 -12.32
N GLN A 189 3.83 -1.10 -13.46
CA GLN A 189 3.76 -0.30 -14.69
C GLN A 189 2.78 -0.87 -15.73
N ASN A 190 1.98 -1.86 -15.35
CA ASN A 190 0.90 -2.36 -16.21
C ASN A 190 -0.32 -1.42 -16.09
N PHE A 191 -0.22 -0.25 -16.71
CA PHE A 191 -1.21 0.82 -16.59
C PHE A 191 -2.62 0.39 -17.04
N THR A 192 -2.72 -0.55 -17.98
CA THR A 192 -4.03 -1.13 -18.36
C THR A 192 -4.64 -1.86 -17.16
N LEU A 193 -3.88 -2.74 -16.50
CA LEU A 193 -4.34 -3.43 -15.30
C LEU A 193 -4.64 -2.44 -14.16
N LEU A 194 -3.80 -1.41 -13.96
CA LEU A 194 -4.03 -0.43 -12.89
C LEU A 194 -5.33 0.34 -13.07
N LYS A 195 -5.71 0.68 -14.29
CA LYS A 195 -7.01 1.33 -14.59
C LYS A 195 -8.18 0.41 -14.29
N GLU A 196 -8.12 -0.86 -14.73
CA GLU A 196 -9.16 -1.86 -14.43
C GLU A 196 -9.29 -2.10 -12.91
N VAL A 197 -8.15 -2.20 -12.22
CA VAL A 197 -8.11 -2.33 -10.75
C VAL A 197 -8.75 -1.12 -10.07
N GLY A 198 -8.37 0.10 -10.47
CA GLY A 198 -8.96 1.32 -9.90
C GLY A 198 -10.47 1.43 -10.15
N ALA A 199 -10.94 1.03 -11.33
CA ALA A 199 -12.35 1.13 -11.71
C ALA A 199 -13.24 0.02 -11.12
N ARG A 200 -12.72 -1.21 -10.99
CA ARG A 200 -13.53 -2.41 -10.69
C ARG A 200 -13.26 -3.04 -9.32
N VAL A 201 -12.07 -2.87 -8.75
CA VAL A 201 -11.76 -3.44 -7.43
C VAL A 201 -12.39 -2.57 -6.34
N LYS A 202 -13.22 -3.20 -5.49
CA LYS A 202 -13.95 -2.54 -4.40
C LYS A 202 -13.20 -2.58 -3.06
N LYS A 203 -12.07 -3.27 -3.03
CA LYS A 203 -11.22 -3.47 -1.85
C LYS A 203 -10.00 -2.55 -1.89
N PRO A 204 -9.37 -2.25 -0.76
CA PRO A 204 -8.09 -1.54 -0.76
C PRO A 204 -7.02 -2.25 -1.60
N ILE A 205 -6.06 -1.48 -2.11
CA ILE A 205 -4.99 -1.95 -2.99
C ILE A 205 -3.64 -1.82 -2.30
N LEU A 206 -2.86 -2.91 -2.31
CA LEU A 206 -1.45 -2.93 -1.91
C LEU A 206 -0.58 -2.87 -3.17
N LEU A 207 0.03 -1.73 -3.46
CA LEU A 207 0.85 -1.53 -4.64
C LEU A 207 2.33 -1.72 -4.32
N LYS A 208 2.93 -2.80 -4.79
CA LYS A 208 4.38 -3.07 -4.63
C LYS A 208 5.22 -2.24 -5.59
N ARG A 209 6.31 -1.68 -5.08
CA ARG A 209 7.30 -0.94 -5.87
C ARG A 209 7.96 -1.83 -6.92
N GLY A 210 8.09 -1.34 -8.14
CA GLY A 210 8.86 -2.00 -9.21
C GLY A 210 10.35 -2.05 -8.89
N LEU A 211 11.04 -3.04 -9.47
CA LEU A 211 12.44 -3.36 -9.14
C LEU A 211 13.46 -2.23 -9.45
N SER A 212 13.10 -1.30 -10.32
CA SER A 212 13.95 -0.16 -10.72
C SER A 212 13.16 1.16 -10.71
N ALA A 213 12.00 1.17 -10.04
CA ALA A 213 11.11 2.33 -10.04
C ALA A 213 11.61 3.42 -9.09
N THR A 214 11.61 4.66 -9.57
CA THR A 214 11.76 5.86 -8.72
C THR A 214 10.53 6.04 -7.84
N TYR A 215 10.63 6.87 -6.81
CA TYR A 215 9.47 7.22 -5.97
C TYR A 215 8.35 7.87 -6.79
N GLN A 216 8.72 8.76 -7.72
CA GLN A 216 7.75 9.44 -8.57
C GLN A 216 7.00 8.47 -9.48
N GLU A 217 7.68 7.54 -10.14
CA GLU A 217 7.04 6.50 -10.97
C GLU A 217 6.10 5.62 -10.14
N TRP A 218 6.50 5.28 -8.91
CA TRP A 218 5.67 4.48 -8.03
C TRP A 218 4.42 5.25 -7.55
N ILE A 219 4.57 6.53 -7.16
CA ILE A 219 3.42 7.38 -6.82
C ILE A 219 2.51 7.59 -8.04
N MET A 220 3.08 7.77 -9.25
CA MET A 220 2.28 7.89 -10.48
C MET A 220 1.48 6.62 -10.77
N SER A 221 2.00 5.44 -10.43
CA SER A 221 1.23 4.19 -10.55
C SER A 221 0.07 4.14 -9.54
N ALA A 222 0.26 4.64 -8.31
CA ALA A 222 -0.83 4.83 -7.36
C ALA A 222 -1.86 5.85 -7.88
N GLU A 223 -1.40 6.96 -8.44
CA GLU A 223 -2.28 7.97 -9.07
C GLU A 223 -3.17 7.38 -10.17
N TYR A 224 -2.66 6.43 -11.00
CA TYR A 224 -3.48 5.73 -12.00
C TYR A 224 -4.64 4.96 -11.37
N ILE A 225 -4.40 4.28 -10.26
CA ILE A 225 -5.43 3.54 -9.52
C ILE A 225 -6.45 4.53 -8.93
N MET A 226 -5.97 5.58 -8.26
CA MET A 226 -6.81 6.58 -7.60
C MET A 226 -7.67 7.36 -8.60
N ALA A 227 -7.08 7.82 -9.70
CA ALA A 227 -7.77 8.53 -10.76
C ALA A 227 -8.81 7.66 -11.50
N SER A 228 -8.70 6.34 -11.38
CA SER A 228 -9.69 5.39 -11.92
C SER A 228 -10.81 5.05 -10.94
N GLY A 229 -10.78 5.59 -9.69
CA GLY A 229 -11.89 5.52 -8.74
C GLY A 229 -11.62 4.82 -7.41
N ASN A 230 -10.43 4.23 -7.20
CA ASN A 230 -10.09 3.60 -5.92
C ASN A 230 -8.97 4.37 -5.19
N GLU A 231 -9.35 5.17 -4.20
CA GLU A 231 -8.41 6.00 -3.44
C GLU A 231 -7.73 5.25 -2.26
N ASN A 232 -8.17 4.02 -1.95
CA ASN A 232 -7.64 3.23 -0.85
C ASN A 232 -6.38 2.46 -1.27
N VAL A 233 -5.26 3.17 -1.39
CA VAL A 233 -3.99 2.61 -1.84
C VAL A 233 -2.96 2.63 -0.71
N ILE A 234 -2.29 1.49 -0.52
CA ILE A 234 -1.15 1.30 0.40
C ILE A 234 0.09 1.02 -0.46
N LEU A 235 1.17 1.73 -0.22
CA LEU A 235 2.44 1.52 -0.90
C LEU A 235 3.26 0.43 -0.17
N CYS A 236 3.90 -0.48 -0.91
CA CYS A 236 4.76 -1.52 -0.34
C CYS A 236 6.16 -1.49 -0.98
N GLU A 237 7.16 -1.04 -0.21
CA GLU A 237 8.57 -1.16 -0.57
C GLU A 237 9.02 -2.62 -0.39
N ARG A 238 9.77 -3.15 -1.36
CA ARG A 238 10.18 -4.56 -1.40
C ARG A 238 11.60 -4.78 -1.91
N GLY A 239 12.40 -3.73 -1.92
CA GLY A 239 13.74 -3.71 -2.45
C GLY A 239 13.81 -3.35 -3.93
N VAL A 240 14.84 -2.64 -4.28
CA VAL A 240 15.20 -2.28 -5.66
C VAL A 240 16.41 -3.08 -6.10
N ARG A 241 16.48 -3.38 -7.40
CA ARG A 241 17.63 -4.04 -8.00
C ARG A 241 18.80 -3.06 -8.09
N THR A 242 19.93 -3.46 -7.54
CA THR A 242 21.18 -2.71 -7.61
C THR A 242 22.29 -3.57 -8.21
N PHE A 243 23.51 -3.09 -8.19
CA PHE A 243 24.69 -3.87 -8.58
C PHE A 243 25.05 -4.98 -7.59
N GLU A 244 24.51 -4.93 -6.35
CA GLU A 244 24.77 -5.94 -5.33
C GLU A 244 24.07 -7.27 -5.68
N THR A 245 24.80 -8.38 -5.56
CA THR A 245 24.32 -9.71 -5.94
C THR A 245 24.21 -10.69 -4.77
N TYR A 246 24.74 -10.34 -3.60
CA TYR A 246 24.66 -11.18 -2.42
C TYR A 246 23.26 -11.28 -1.83
N THR A 247 22.49 -10.20 -1.94
CA THR A 247 21.07 -10.15 -1.60
C THR A 247 20.22 -10.13 -2.87
N ARG A 248 18.96 -10.56 -2.77
CA ARG A 248 18.03 -10.55 -3.91
C ARG A 248 17.79 -9.15 -4.46
N ASN A 249 17.60 -8.18 -3.56
CA ASN A 249 17.47 -6.75 -3.84
C ASN A 249 18.02 -5.95 -2.66
N THR A 250 18.19 -4.65 -2.84
CA THR A 250 18.56 -3.71 -1.78
C THR A 250 17.30 -3.08 -1.21
N LEU A 251 17.04 -3.27 0.08
CA LEU A 251 15.91 -2.62 0.76
C LEU A 251 16.16 -1.14 0.92
N ASP A 252 15.23 -0.33 0.43
CA ASP A 252 15.32 1.13 0.48
C ASP A 252 14.48 1.68 1.64
N LEU A 253 15.09 1.78 2.82
CA LEU A 253 14.44 2.34 4.00
C LEU A 253 14.28 3.87 3.92
N GLN A 254 15.05 4.56 3.07
CA GLN A 254 14.86 5.99 2.83
C GLN A 254 13.52 6.31 2.17
N ALA A 255 12.91 5.33 1.50
CA ALA A 255 11.57 5.46 0.95
C ALA A 255 10.55 5.92 2.01
N ILE A 256 10.65 5.47 3.26
CA ILE A 256 9.70 5.79 4.31
C ILE A 256 9.63 7.32 4.57
N PRO A 257 10.71 7.99 5.03
CA PRO A 257 10.66 9.41 5.31
C PRO A 257 10.50 10.28 4.05
N VAL A 258 10.96 9.83 2.88
CA VAL A 258 10.81 10.57 1.62
C VAL A 258 9.36 10.54 1.17
N LEU A 259 8.72 9.36 1.13
CA LEU A 259 7.32 9.23 0.72
C LEU A 259 6.37 9.97 1.67
N ARG A 260 6.65 10.03 2.96
CA ARG A 260 5.87 10.85 3.89
C ARG A 260 5.81 12.33 3.54
N LYS A 261 6.84 12.86 2.86
CA LYS A 261 6.84 14.24 2.34
C LYS A 261 6.13 14.36 0.99
N MET A 262 6.17 13.31 0.18
CA MET A 262 5.66 13.35 -1.19
C MET A 262 4.18 12.97 -1.28
N THR A 263 3.74 12.01 -0.45
CA THR A 263 2.39 11.45 -0.48
C THR A 263 1.81 11.28 0.92
N HIS A 264 0.50 11.20 1.02
CA HIS A 264 -0.25 10.91 2.25
C HIS A 264 -0.57 9.42 2.42
N LEU A 265 -0.25 8.58 1.42
CA LEU A 265 -0.56 7.16 1.40
C LEU A 265 0.29 6.39 2.42
N PRO A 266 -0.27 5.36 3.09
CA PRO A 266 0.50 4.49 3.98
C PRO A 266 1.62 3.76 3.26
N VAL A 267 2.75 3.56 3.95
CA VAL A 267 3.94 2.88 3.42
C VAL A 267 4.28 1.69 4.29
N ILE A 268 4.17 0.48 3.74
CA ILE A 268 4.59 -0.76 4.38
C ILE A 268 5.85 -1.34 3.72
N ILE A 269 6.53 -2.22 4.42
CA ILE A 269 7.81 -2.78 4.00
C ILE A 269 7.73 -4.31 3.91
N ASP A 270 8.30 -4.86 2.84
CA ASP A 270 8.46 -6.30 2.61
C ASP A 270 9.94 -6.69 2.69
N PRO A 271 10.46 -7.01 3.87
CA PRO A 271 11.86 -7.38 4.04
C PRO A 271 12.16 -8.78 3.48
N SER A 272 11.16 -9.66 3.37
CA SER A 272 11.32 -11.01 2.84
C SER A 272 11.74 -10.99 1.38
N HIS A 273 10.99 -10.28 0.53
CA HIS A 273 11.30 -10.15 -0.90
C HIS A 273 12.48 -9.22 -1.19
N ALA A 274 12.78 -8.29 -0.27
CA ALA A 274 13.95 -7.43 -0.41
C ALA A 274 15.26 -8.23 -0.24
N GLY A 275 15.46 -8.84 0.91
CA GLY A 275 16.69 -9.57 1.21
C GLY A 275 16.82 -10.91 0.51
N GLY A 276 15.71 -11.63 0.33
CA GLY A 276 15.66 -12.96 -0.26
C GLY A 276 16.27 -14.06 0.64
N LYS A 277 16.54 -13.74 1.91
CA LYS A 277 17.14 -14.64 2.89
C LYS A 277 16.50 -14.44 4.25
N TRP A 278 16.04 -15.53 4.90
CA TRP A 278 15.29 -15.48 6.15
C TRP A 278 15.99 -14.72 7.29
N TRP A 279 17.32 -14.83 7.39
CA TRP A 279 18.09 -14.18 8.47
C TRP A 279 18.21 -12.66 8.32
N LEU A 280 17.91 -12.11 7.14
CA LEU A 280 17.82 -10.67 6.90
C LEU A 280 16.48 -10.09 7.32
N VAL A 281 15.43 -10.92 7.40
CA VAL A 281 14.06 -10.42 7.68
C VAL A 281 13.98 -9.73 9.03
N GLU A 282 14.52 -10.34 10.08
CA GLU A 282 14.48 -9.78 11.43
C GLU A 282 15.16 -8.39 11.53
N PRO A 283 16.46 -8.22 11.19
CA PRO A 283 17.09 -6.91 11.30
C PRO A 283 16.45 -5.85 10.40
N MET A 284 16.00 -6.22 9.20
CA MET A 284 15.35 -5.29 8.29
C MET A 284 13.94 -4.90 8.73
N ALA A 285 13.16 -5.80 9.32
CA ALA A 285 11.87 -5.50 9.93
C ALA A 285 12.02 -4.50 11.09
N LYS A 286 12.98 -4.73 11.99
CA LYS A 286 13.28 -3.81 13.10
C LYS A 286 13.67 -2.42 12.60
N ALA A 287 14.57 -2.34 11.63
CA ALA A 287 14.98 -1.08 11.03
C ALA A 287 13.81 -0.36 10.33
N SER A 288 12.90 -1.11 9.69
CA SER A 288 11.71 -0.55 9.04
C SER A 288 10.75 0.09 10.04
N VAL A 289 10.49 -0.57 11.17
CA VAL A 289 9.65 -0.01 12.25
C VAL A 289 10.33 1.21 12.86
N ALA A 290 11.63 1.14 13.13
CA ALA A 290 12.41 2.28 13.65
C ALA A 290 12.41 3.48 12.68
N ALA A 291 12.39 3.24 11.37
CA ALA A 291 12.24 4.29 10.35
C ALA A 291 10.79 4.82 10.26
N GLY A 292 9.84 4.18 10.93
CA GLY A 292 8.45 4.63 11.06
C GLY A 292 7.51 4.15 9.96
N CYS A 293 7.68 2.96 9.38
CA CYS A 293 6.74 2.39 8.41
C CYS A 293 5.34 2.20 9.02
N ASP A 294 4.34 2.00 8.15
CA ASP A 294 2.95 1.76 8.55
C ASP A 294 2.57 0.27 8.51
N GLY A 295 3.55 -0.60 8.32
CA GLY A 295 3.35 -2.04 8.39
C GLY A 295 4.51 -2.84 7.82
N LEU A 296 4.40 -4.16 7.99
CA LEU A 296 5.34 -5.15 7.50
C LEU A 296 4.58 -6.25 6.76
N LEU A 297 5.16 -6.75 5.67
CA LEU A 297 4.69 -7.92 4.95
C LEU A 297 5.80 -8.99 4.99
N ILE A 298 5.56 -10.05 5.76
CA ILE A 298 6.58 -11.07 6.09
C ILE A 298 6.14 -12.45 5.63
N GLU A 299 7.01 -13.16 4.94
CA GLU A 299 6.78 -14.55 4.60
C GLU A 299 7.09 -15.48 5.78
N VAL A 300 6.09 -16.30 6.12
CA VAL A 300 6.16 -17.30 7.19
C VAL A 300 5.75 -18.64 6.63
N HIS A 301 6.53 -19.66 6.89
CA HIS A 301 6.28 -21.03 6.45
C HIS A 301 6.62 -22.03 7.56
N ASN A 302 5.77 -23.02 7.77
CA ASN A 302 5.99 -24.05 8.80
C ASN A 302 7.14 -25.00 8.44
N ASP A 303 7.37 -25.25 7.14
CA ASP A 303 8.47 -26.09 6.61
C ASP A 303 9.15 -25.40 5.41
N PRO A 304 9.99 -24.36 5.63
CA PRO A 304 10.61 -23.61 4.54
C PRO A 304 11.54 -24.42 3.64
N GLU A 305 12.06 -25.54 4.13
CA GLU A 305 13.01 -26.39 3.40
C GLU A 305 12.32 -27.16 2.25
N HIS A 306 11.01 -27.44 2.41
CA HIS A 306 10.21 -28.14 1.41
C HIS A 306 9.17 -27.21 0.73
N ALA A 307 9.23 -25.89 0.96
CA ALA A 307 8.33 -24.94 0.36
C ALA A 307 8.42 -24.95 -1.18
N LEU A 308 7.27 -24.95 -1.86
CA LEU A 308 7.19 -24.90 -3.32
C LEU A 308 7.65 -23.54 -3.90
N CYS A 309 7.68 -22.50 -3.04
CA CYS A 309 8.07 -21.16 -3.44
C CYS A 309 8.78 -20.41 -2.29
N ASP A 310 9.92 -19.78 -2.63
CA ASP A 310 10.64 -18.79 -1.82
C ASP A 310 10.93 -19.19 -0.34
N GLY A 311 11.13 -20.48 -0.06
CA GLY A 311 11.43 -20.99 1.29
C GLY A 311 12.66 -20.35 1.92
N ALA A 312 13.68 -20.03 1.12
CA ALA A 312 14.94 -19.43 1.60
C ALA A 312 14.74 -18.05 2.30
N GLN A 313 13.66 -17.35 2.03
CA GLN A 313 13.34 -16.05 2.63
C GLN A 313 12.23 -16.10 3.68
N SER A 314 11.63 -17.27 3.91
CA SER A 314 10.52 -17.46 4.83
C SER A 314 11.01 -17.68 6.27
N LEU A 315 10.37 -17.02 7.24
CA LEU A 315 10.58 -17.29 8.66
C LEU A 315 9.83 -18.54 9.09
N LYS A 316 10.40 -19.31 10.03
CA LYS A 316 9.62 -20.28 10.81
C LYS A 316 8.73 -19.55 11.82
N PRO A 317 7.51 -20.03 12.15
CA PRO A 317 6.56 -19.36 13.04
C PRO A 317 7.16 -18.90 14.37
N LYS A 318 7.97 -19.73 15.03
CA LYS A 318 8.66 -19.38 16.29
C LYS A 318 9.55 -18.14 16.16
N LYS A 319 10.23 -17.98 15.01
CA LYS A 319 11.05 -16.78 14.77
C LYS A 319 10.19 -15.55 14.53
N TYR A 320 9.04 -15.72 13.85
CA TYR A 320 8.09 -14.66 13.66
C TYR A 320 7.50 -14.18 14.99
N THR A 321 7.10 -15.10 15.89
CA THR A 321 6.60 -14.75 17.23
C THR A 321 7.60 -13.88 17.99
N LYS A 322 8.86 -14.34 18.07
CA LYS A 322 9.93 -13.57 18.74
C LYS A 322 10.12 -12.19 18.10
N LEU A 323 10.11 -12.11 16.80
CA LEU A 323 10.23 -10.85 16.08
C LEU A 323 9.11 -9.87 16.47
N ILE A 324 7.85 -10.31 16.52
CA ILE A 324 6.72 -9.44 16.88
C ILE A 324 6.85 -8.90 18.31
N GLU A 325 7.31 -9.72 19.26
CA GLU A 325 7.58 -9.27 20.63
C GLU A 325 8.59 -8.11 20.66
N GLU A 326 9.68 -8.24 19.91
CA GLU A 326 10.73 -7.21 19.83
C GLU A 326 10.26 -5.96 19.06
N LEU A 327 9.42 -6.12 18.02
CA LEU A 327 8.86 -4.99 17.26
C LEU A 327 7.91 -4.14 18.10
N ARG A 328 7.16 -4.73 19.03
CA ARG A 328 6.31 -3.99 19.97
C ARG A 328 7.10 -3.00 20.82
N GLU A 329 8.29 -3.39 21.25
CA GLU A 329 9.16 -2.48 22.04
C GLU A 329 9.68 -1.33 21.18
N ILE A 330 10.09 -1.59 19.93
CA ILE A 330 10.52 -0.55 19.00
C ILE A 330 9.35 0.37 18.63
N GLY A 331 8.16 -0.19 18.40
CA GLY A 331 6.94 0.55 18.09
C GLY A 331 6.61 1.60 19.12
N LYS A 332 6.73 1.29 20.42
CA LYS A 332 6.53 2.24 21.51
C LYS A 332 7.43 3.47 21.39
N VAL A 333 8.69 3.28 20.98
CA VAL A 333 9.68 4.37 20.85
C VAL A 333 9.32 5.32 19.71
N VAL A 334 8.77 4.79 18.63
CA VAL A 334 8.45 5.56 17.41
C VAL A 334 6.97 5.95 17.31
N GLY A 335 6.18 5.70 18.35
CA GLY A 335 4.75 6.06 18.39
C GLY A 335 3.87 5.23 17.45
N LYS A 336 4.22 3.95 17.26
CA LYS A 336 3.43 3.00 16.45
C LYS A 336 2.73 2.00 17.36
N GLU A 337 1.46 1.75 17.07
CA GLU A 337 0.63 0.75 17.73
C GLU A 337 0.80 -0.60 17.01
N ILE A 338 1.40 -1.60 17.72
CA ILE A 338 1.70 -2.95 17.22
C ILE A 338 1.02 -4.01 18.09
#